data_60507d277edbaa607a901eacaeb69865
#
_entry.id   60507d277edbaa607a901eacaeb69865
#
_cell.length_a   1.000
_cell.length_b   1.000
_cell.length_c   1.000
_cell.angle_alpha   90.00
_cell.angle_beta   90.00
_cell.angle_gamma   90.00
#
_symmetry.space_group_name_H-M   'P 1'
#
loop_
_entity.id
_entity.type
_entity.pdbx_description
1 polymer ?
#
loop_
_entity_poly.entity_id
_entity_poly.type
_entity_poly.pdbx_seq_one_letter_code
_entity_poly.pdbx_strand_id
1 'polypeptide(L)'
;MSDSNFRAGHVAIVGRPNVGKSTLVNALVGRKVTIVTAKPQTTRHRILGLVNRPGAQLVLVDTPGLHESTRRVMNQYMNRVAISSTQDADVILFVIEAMRFTEEDVWVWERVRGLKQPLFLVVNKVDRVFPKDQMLPFLEQMTTRVPASGIIPISAQQSDNLDRLVDLVGSRLPVSPPLFAPDVLTDRDEPFHAAEIVREKLTLKLREELPYGINVQIERFAEEDNRVMINAVIWVERAGQKAIVIGQGGERLKEIGRLARIELNDLWQRSVHLELWVKVKENWADSEMALRQFGYDTL
;
A
#
# COMPACT_ATOMS: atom_id res chain seq x y z
N MET A 1 28.05 -20.34 -6.62
CA MET A 1 28.59 -19.45 -7.66
C MET A 1 27.62 -18.28 -7.73
N SER A 2 28.00 -17.10 -7.28
CA SER A 2 27.17 -15.89 -7.41
C SER A 2 27.05 -15.58 -8.90
N ASP A 3 25.83 -15.59 -9.42
CA ASP A 3 25.56 -15.17 -10.80
C ASP A 3 26.09 -13.75 -10.94
N SER A 4 27.17 -13.56 -11.71
CA SER A 4 27.87 -12.28 -11.84
C SER A 4 27.01 -11.15 -12.46
N ASN A 5 25.76 -11.47 -12.80
CA ASN A 5 24.80 -10.59 -13.45
C ASN A 5 23.46 -10.43 -12.66
N PHE A 6 23.42 -10.88 -11.40
CA PHE A 6 22.20 -10.71 -10.59
C PHE A 6 21.92 -9.23 -10.37
N ARG A 7 20.65 -8.85 -10.46
CA ARG A 7 20.21 -7.46 -10.27
C ARG A 7 19.27 -7.35 -9.09
N ALA A 8 19.52 -6.41 -8.20
CA ALA A 8 18.61 -6.14 -7.09
C ALA A 8 18.54 -4.64 -6.81
N GLY A 9 17.37 -4.16 -6.44
CA GLY A 9 17.20 -2.75 -6.12
C GLY A 9 15.78 -2.40 -5.69
N HIS A 10 15.62 -1.15 -5.26
CA HIS A 10 14.38 -0.59 -4.75
C HIS A 10 13.57 0.01 -5.89
N VAL A 11 12.27 -0.31 -5.90
CA VAL A 11 11.30 0.15 -6.90
C VAL A 11 10.20 0.94 -6.20
N ALA A 12 10.24 2.25 -6.26
CA ALA A 12 9.21 3.09 -5.66
C ALA A 12 7.93 3.11 -6.51
N ILE A 13 6.78 2.87 -5.89
CA ILE A 13 5.48 2.89 -6.55
C ILE A 13 4.73 4.13 -6.09
N VAL A 14 4.55 5.09 -6.99
CA VAL A 14 3.90 6.37 -6.75
C VAL A 14 2.68 6.57 -7.62
N GLY A 15 1.79 7.45 -7.21
CA GLY A 15 0.56 7.77 -7.92
C GLY A 15 -0.49 8.31 -6.95
N ARG A 16 -1.53 8.96 -7.48
CA ARG A 16 -2.65 9.42 -6.66
C ARG A 16 -3.34 8.26 -5.92
N PRO A 17 -4.18 8.53 -4.92
CA PRO A 17 -4.99 7.49 -4.26
C PRO A 17 -5.84 6.70 -5.26
N ASN A 18 -6.09 5.43 -4.96
CA ASN A 18 -7.01 4.53 -5.68
C ASN A 18 -6.65 4.19 -7.13
N VAL A 19 -5.45 4.49 -7.63
CA VAL A 19 -4.98 4.01 -8.95
C VAL A 19 -4.62 2.53 -8.95
N GLY A 20 -4.50 1.91 -7.76
CA GLY A 20 -4.25 0.47 -7.61
C GLY A 20 -2.79 0.11 -7.27
N LYS A 21 -2.04 1.01 -6.61
CA LYS A 21 -0.65 0.75 -6.16
C LYS A 21 -0.53 -0.50 -5.30
N SER A 22 -1.28 -0.54 -4.19
CA SER A 22 -1.26 -1.68 -3.26
C SER A 22 -1.79 -2.97 -3.89
N THR A 23 -2.76 -2.88 -4.81
CA THR A 23 -3.20 -4.03 -5.60
C THR A 23 -2.08 -4.57 -6.48
N LEU A 24 -1.32 -3.66 -7.12
CA LEU A 24 -0.16 -4.02 -7.94
C LEU A 24 0.92 -4.70 -7.09
N VAL A 25 1.25 -4.15 -5.92
CA VAL A 25 2.24 -4.77 -5.02
C VAL A 25 1.82 -6.18 -4.64
N ASN A 26 0.58 -6.37 -4.17
CA ASN A 26 0.07 -7.69 -3.80
C ASN A 26 0.10 -8.69 -4.98
N ALA A 27 -0.28 -8.23 -6.18
CA ALA A 27 -0.29 -9.06 -7.38
C ALA A 27 1.13 -9.47 -7.81
N LEU A 28 2.11 -8.57 -7.71
CA LEU A 28 3.51 -8.84 -8.05
C LEU A 28 4.19 -9.77 -7.04
N VAL A 29 3.92 -9.58 -5.74
CA VAL A 29 4.42 -10.46 -4.66
C VAL A 29 3.73 -11.83 -4.68
N GLY A 30 2.52 -11.92 -5.23
CA GLY A 30 1.70 -13.14 -5.24
C GLY A 30 1.04 -13.44 -3.89
N ARG A 31 1.11 -12.50 -2.93
CA ARG A 31 0.51 -12.61 -1.60
C ARG A 31 0.08 -11.24 -1.09
N LYS A 32 -0.91 -11.22 -0.20
CA LYS A 32 -1.36 -9.99 0.44
C LYS A 32 -0.33 -9.52 1.48
N VAL A 33 0.43 -8.48 1.16
CA VAL A 33 1.40 -7.80 2.05
C VAL A 33 0.94 -6.40 2.44
N THR A 34 -0.01 -5.84 1.71
CA THR A 34 -0.61 -4.53 1.99
C THR A 34 -2.12 -4.58 1.84
N ILE A 35 -2.85 -3.76 2.58
CA ILE A 35 -4.32 -3.71 2.53
C ILE A 35 -4.82 -2.93 1.32
N VAL A 36 -5.99 -3.29 0.84
CA VAL A 36 -6.61 -2.68 -0.35
C VAL A 36 -8.03 -2.25 -0.04
N THR A 37 -8.35 -0.97 -0.21
CA THR A 37 -9.72 -0.47 -0.16
C THR A 37 -9.99 0.54 -1.28
N ALA A 38 -11.25 0.79 -1.58
CA ALA A 38 -11.66 1.83 -2.53
C ALA A 38 -11.54 3.26 -1.97
N LYS A 39 -11.20 3.40 -0.67
CA LYS A 39 -11.08 4.71 -0.03
C LYS A 39 -9.66 5.27 -0.16
N PRO A 40 -9.51 6.59 -0.31
CA PRO A 40 -8.19 7.20 -0.26
C PRO A 40 -7.53 7.00 1.11
N GLN A 41 -6.21 7.17 1.18
CA GLN A 41 -5.41 7.00 2.39
C GLN A 41 -5.47 5.57 3.00
N THR A 42 -5.65 4.55 2.16
CA THR A 42 -5.63 3.14 2.55
C THR A 42 -4.23 2.78 3.07
N THR A 43 -3.20 3.00 2.27
CA THR A 43 -1.79 2.83 2.68
C THR A 43 -1.34 4.09 3.42
N ARG A 44 -0.81 3.93 4.62
CA ARG A 44 -0.29 5.01 5.47
C ARG A 44 1.18 4.89 5.80
N HIS A 45 1.69 3.67 5.74
CA HIS A 45 3.08 3.32 5.99
C HIS A 45 3.79 3.01 4.68
N ARG A 46 5.11 3.17 4.68
CA ARG A 46 5.96 2.53 3.69
C ARG A 46 5.98 1.04 3.96
N ILE A 47 5.66 0.22 2.97
CA ILE A 47 5.66 -1.24 3.08
C ILE A 47 6.51 -1.79 1.95
N LEU A 48 7.43 -2.70 2.26
CA LEU A 48 8.19 -3.41 1.25
C LEU A 48 7.45 -4.69 0.83
N GLY A 49 7.41 -4.91 -0.49
CA GLY A 49 6.99 -6.16 -1.09
C GLY A 49 8.14 -6.73 -1.93
N LEU A 50 8.51 -7.97 -1.72
CA LEU A 50 9.67 -8.58 -2.34
C LEU A 50 9.25 -9.52 -3.47
N VAL A 51 9.84 -9.32 -4.65
CA VAL A 51 9.61 -10.13 -5.84
C VAL A 51 10.92 -10.76 -6.26
N ASN A 52 11.01 -12.08 -6.15
CA ASN A 52 12.17 -12.85 -6.56
C ASN A 52 11.91 -13.48 -7.95
N ARG A 53 12.84 -13.29 -8.87
CA ARG A 53 12.85 -13.85 -10.21
C ARG A 53 14.24 -14.44 -10.51
N PRO A 54 14.37 -15.38 -11.46
CA PRO A 54 15.68 -15.81 -11.92
C PRO A 54 16.52 -14.59 -12.37
N GLY A 55 17.66 -14.38 -11.71
CA GLY A 55 18.59 -13.30 -12.01
C GLY A 55 18.18 -11.90 -11.49
N ALA A 56 17.05 -11.75 -10.79
CA ALA A 56 16.64 -10.43 -10.25
C ALA A 56 15.82 -10.51 -8.95
N GLN A 57 16.01 -9.50 -8.09
CA GLN A 57 15.14 -9.24 -6.93
C GLN A 57 14.65 -7.79 -6.95
N LEU A 58 13.34 -7.60 -7.03
CA LEU A 58 12.72 -6.28 -6.94
C LEU A 58 12.23 -6.05 -5.51
N VAL A 59 12.68 -4.98 -4.88
CA VAL A 59 12.17 -4.51 -3.58
C VAL A 59 11.15 -3.42 -3.86
N LEU A 60 9.88 -3.81 -4.01
CA LEU A 60 8.78 -2.89 -4.25
C LEU A 60 8.51 -2.07 -2.99
N VAL A 61 8.45 -0.76 -3.13
CA VAL A 61 8.12 0.16 -2.05
C VAL A 61 6.71 0.69 -2.26
N ASP A 62 5.71 0.06 -1.57
CA ASP A 62 4.34 0.60 -1.55
C ASP A 62 4.32 1.87 -0.71
N THR A 63 3.87 2.95 -1.32
CA THR A 63 3.83 4.26 -0.68
C THR A 63 2.39 4.74 -0.49
N PRO A 64 2.13 5.57 0.52
CA PRO A 64 0.88 6.32 0.59
C PRO A 64 0.61 7.05 -0.73
N GLY A 65 -0.66 7.14 -1.11
CA GLY A 65 -1.05 7.93 -2.27
C GLY A 65 -0.70 9.40 -2.06
N LEU A 66 0.05 9.98 -2.99
CA LEU A 66 0.35 11.39 -3.00
C LEU A 66 -0.93 12.20 -3.28
N HIS A 67 -1.18 13.24 -2.47
CA HIS A 67 -2.33 14.12 -2.63
C HIS A 67 -2.01 15.56 -2.21
N GLU A 68 -2.74 16.51 -2.76
CA GLU A 68 -2.47 17.93 -2.57
C GLU A 68 -2.81 18.43 -1.15
N SER A 69 -3.80 17.83 -0.48
CA SER A 69 -4.24 18.26 0.84
C SER A 69 -3.20 17.98 1.93
N THR A 70 -2.61 19.03 2.49
CA THR A 70 -1.60 19.00 3.56
C THR A 70 -2.10 19.55 4.88
N ARG A 71 -3.43 19.71 5.05
CA ARG A 71 -4.01 20.37 6.24
C ARG A 71 -3.75 19.59 7.54
N ARG A 72 -3.76 18.25 7.49
CA ARG A 72 -3.51 17.39 8.66
C ARG A 72 -2.04 16.96 8.72
N VAL A 73 -1.50 16.85 9.93
CA VAL A 73 -0.12 16.38 10.16
C VAL A 73 0.08 14.98 9.57
N MET A 74 -0.92 14.10 9.69
CA MET A 74 -0.91 12.77 9.05
C MET A 74 -0.73 12.87 7.53
N ASN A 75 -1.38 13.81 6.86
CA ASN A 75 -1.27 13.96 5.40
C ASN A 75 0.13 14.45 5.00
N GLN A 76 0.70 15.36 5.79
CA GLN A 76 2.09 15.80 5.58
C GLN A 76 3.07 14.65 5.76
N TYR A 77 2.87 13.83 6.78
CA TYR A 77 3.64 12.61 7.00
C TYR A 77 3.56 11.68 5.80
N MET A 78 2.36 11.32 5.33
CA MET A 78 2.17 10.42 4.18
C MET A 78 2.86 10.94 2.92
N ASN A 79 2.75 12.24 2.63
CA ASN A 79 3.44 12.84 1.48
C ASN A 79 4.96 12.81 1.64
N ARG A 80 5.50 13.08 2.84
CA ARG A 80 6.95 12.95 3.10
C ARG A 80 7.43 11.52 2.85
N VAL A 81 6.74 10.52 3.40
CA VAL A 81 7.07 9.10 3.20
C VAL A 81 7.07 8.72 1.73
N ALA A 82 6.06 9.15 0.98
CA ALA A 82 5.99 8.85 -0.44
C ALA A 82 7.12 9.51 -1.25
N ILE A 83 7.45 10.77 -0.96
CA ILE A 83 8.52 11.50 -1.67
C ILE A 83 9.90 10.95 -1.30
N SER A 84 10.19 10.71 -0.01
CA SER A 84 11.49 10.15 0.39
C SER A 84 11.74 8.78 -0.22
N SER A 85 10.70 7.94 -0.30
CA SER A 85 10.79 6.64 -0.94
C SER A 85 11.21 6.70 -2.42
N THR A 86 10.94 7.82 -3.13
CA THR A 86 11.38 7.99 -4.52
C THR A 86 12.84 8.39 -4.63
N GLN A 87 13.38 9.07 -3.62
CA GLN A 87 14.78 9.52 -3.63
C GLN A 87 15.76 8.34 -3.47
N ASP A 88 15.38 7.35 -2.67
CA ASP A 88 16.16 6.16 -2.37
C ASP A 88 15.94 5.01 -3.36
N ALA A 89 15.04 5.18 -4.32
CA ALA A 89 14.73 4.13 -5.29
C ALA A 89 15.70 4.09 -6.47
N ASP A 90 15.91 2.91 -7.02
CA ASP A 90 16.66 2.68 -8.26
C ASP A 90 15.76 2.86 -9.50
N VAL A 91 14.46 2.56 -9.36
CA VAL A 91 13.45 2.68 -10.41
C VAL A 91 12.16 3.25 -9.82
N ILE A 92 11.44 4.05 -10.60
CA ILE A 92 10.15 4.64 -10.21
C ILE A 92 9.05 4.10 -11.11
N LEU A 93 7.97 3.59 -10.51
CA LEU A 93 6.72 3.26 -11.17
C LEU A 93 5.68 4.34 -10.87
N PHE A 94 5.39 5.17 -11.85
CA PHE A 94 4.30 6.12 -11.76
C PHE A 94 3.02 5.46 -12.26
N VAL A 95 2.11 5.16 -11.34
CA VAL A 95 0.87 4.42 -11.61
C VAL A 95 -0.28 5.39 -11.81
N ILE A 96 -0.96 5.27 -12.95
CA ILE A 96 -2.19 5.99 -13.28
C ILE A 96 -3.32 5.01 -13.63
N GLU A 97 -4.55 5.49 -13.62
CA GLU A 97 -5.71 4.72 -14.08
C GLU A 97 -5.93 4.88 -15.58
N ALA A 98 -6.17 3.78 -16.30
CA ALA A 98 -6.45 3.80 -17.72
C ALA A 98 -7.62 4.74 -18.06
N MET A 99 -7.51 5.46 -19.15
CA MET A 99 -8.47 6.45 -19.66
C MET A 99 -8.72 7.65 -18.72
N ARG A 100 -7.92 7.79 -17.66
CA ARG A 100 -8.11 8.84 -16.67
C ARG A 100 -6.78 9.45 -16.22
N PHE A 101 -6.48 10.65 -16.71
CA PHE A 101 -5.33 11.44 -16.27
C PHE A 101 -5.85 12.77 -15.74
N THR A 102 -5.83 12.92 -14.41
CA THR A 102 -6.47 14.02 -13.67
C THR A 102 -5.46 15.06 -13.21
N GLU A 103 -5.93 16.18 -12.67
CA GLU A 103 -5.08 17.19 -12.04
C GLU A 103 -4.25 16.62 -10.88
N GLU A 104 -4.79 15.63 -10.13
CA GLU A 104 -4.02 14.92 -9.10
C GLU A 104 -2.85 14.12 -9.71
N ASP A 105 -3.03 13.51 -10.89
CA ASP A 105 -1.95 12.80 -11.59
C ASP A 105 -0.91 13.80 -12.11
N VAL A 106 -1.32 14.96 -12.60
CA VAL A 106 -0.41 16.06 -12.97
C VAL A 106 0.37 16.54 -11.75
N TRP A 107 -0.29 16.71 -10.62
CA TRP A 107 0.34 17.12 -9.37
C TRP A 107 1.41 16.11 -8.89
N VAL A 108 1.15 14.81 -9.02
CA VAL A 108 2.14 13.77 -8.74
C VAL A 108 3.29 13.82 -9.74
N TRP A 109 2.99 13.93 -11.03
CA TRP A 109 3.98 14.01 -12.10
C TRP A 109 4.97 15.15 -11.89
N GLU A 110 4.49 16.35 -11.54
CA GLU A 110 5.33 17.51 -11.27
C GLU A 110 6.39 17.27 -10.15
N ARG A 111 6.13 16.34 -9.26
CA ARG A 111 7.03 15.98 -8.15
C ARG A 111 8.05 14.91 -8.50
N VAL A 112 7.77 14.09 -9.48
CA VAL A 112 8.65 12.98 -9.85
C VAL A 112 9.40 13.21 -11.17
N ARG A 113 8.94 14.12 -12.04
CA ARG A 113 9.54 14.36 -13.37
C ARG A 113 11.00 14.81 -13.33
N GLY A 114 11.44 15.43 -12.25
CA GLY A 114 12.80 15.94 -12.08
C GLY A 114 13.79 14.94 -11.47
N LEU A 115 13.31 13.73 -11.15
CA LEU A 115 14.15 12.70 -10.56
C LEU A 115 15.06 12.06 -11.63
N LYS A 116 16.23 11.60 -11.22
CA LYS A 116 17.26 11.04 -12.13
C LYS A 116 17.02 9.56 -12.45
N GLN A 117 16.25 8.89 -11.61
CA GLN A 117 15.96 7.47 -11.74
C GLN A 117 15.11 7.18 -12.98
N PRO A 118 15.29 6.03 -13.64
CA PRO A 118 14.40 5.60 -14.70
C PRO A 118 12.97 5.50 -14.17
N LEU A 119 12.05 6.20 -14.84
CA LEU A 119 10.63 6.23 -14.50
C LEU A 119 9.85 5.49 -15.56
N PHE A 120 8.99 4.56 -15.15
CA PHE A 120 8.02 3.89 -16.00
C PHE A 120 6.60 4.36 -15.67
N LEU A 121 5.85 4.71 -16.72
CA LEU A 121 4.43 5.00 -16.57
C LEU A 121 3.63 3.68 -16.64
N VAL A 122 2.99 3.34 -15.54
CA VAL A 122 2.15 2.14 -15.43
C VAL A 122 0.69 2.54 -15.56
N VAL A 123 0.07 2.16 -16.66
CA VAL A 123 -1.35 2.43 -16.94
C VAL A 123 -2.17 1.24 -16.46
N ASN A 124 -2.73 1.35 -15.26
CA ASN A 124 -3.43 0.27 -14.57
C ASN A 124 -4.94 0.28 -14.86
N LYS A 125 -5.60 -0.84 -14.55
CA LYS A 125 -7.05 -1.08 -14.71
C LYS A 125 -7.50 -1.13 -16.18
N VAL A 126 -6.64 -1.65 -17.05
CA VAL A 126 -7.00 -1.82 -18.47
C VAL A 126 -8.15 -2.81 -18.67
N ASP A 127 -8.42 -3.68 -17.69
CA ASP A 127 -9.57 -4.58 -17.63
C ASP A 127 -10.91 -3.82 -17.71
N ARG A 128 -10.96 -2.57 -17.28
CA ARG A 128 -12.17 -1.73 -17.24
C ARG A 128 -12.39 -0.92 -18.52
N VAL A 129 -11.45 -0.95 -19.46
CA VAL A 129 -11.56 -0.20 -20.71
C VAL A 129 -12.33 -1.01 -21.73
N PHE A 130 -13.41 -0.41 -22.24
CA PHE A 130 -14.21 -0.96 -23.30
C PHE A 130 -14.81 0.18 -24.16
N PRO A 131 -14.72 0.10 -25.48
CA PRO A 131 -13.97 -0.88 -26.27
C PRO A 131 -12.44 -0.70 -26.16
N LYS A 132 -11.69 -1.77 -26.43
CA LYS A 132 -10.22 -1.82 -26.22
C LYS A 132 -9.41 -0.92 -27.17
N ASP A 133 -9.94 -0.59 -28.32
CA ASP A 133 -9.32 0.29 -29.32
C ASP A 133 -9.04 1.72 -28.80
N GLN A 134 -9.79 2.16 -27.78
CA GLN A 134 -9.56 3.44 -27.11
C GLN A 134 -8.21 3.51 -26.37
N MET A 135 -7.61 2.36 -26.05
CA MET A 135 -6.34 2.33 -25.33
C MET A 135 -5.18 2.92 -26.11
N LEU A 136 -5.08 2.63 -27.41
CA LEU A 136 -3.94 3.08 -28.20
C LEU A 136 -3.84 4.61 -28.28
N PRO A 137 -4.90 5.36 -28.65
CA PRO A 137 -4.87 6.82 -28.61
C PRO A 137 -4.55 7.40 -27.22
N PHE A 138 -5.05 6.77 -26.16
CA PHE A 138 -4.73 7.20 -24.80
C PHE A 138 -3.24 7.02 -24.47
N LEU A 139 -2.65 5.86 -24.82
CA LEU A 139 -1.22 5.61 -24.62
C LEU A 139 -0.35 6.58 -25.42
N GLU A 140 -0.70 6.88 -26.68
CA GLU A 140 -0.02 7.88 -27.51
C GLU A 140 -0.07 9.27 -26.86
N GLN A 141 -1.22 9.68 -26.33
CA GLN A 141 -1.33 10.94 -25.59
C GLN A 141 -0.43 10.96 -24.36
N MET A 142 -0.32 9.84 -23.65
CA MET A 142 0.50 9.73 -22.44
C MET A 142 2.00 9.80 -22.75
N THR A 143 2.48 9.35 -23.91
CA THR A 143 3.90 9.49 -24.29
C THR A 143 4.34 10.96 -24.35
N THR A 144 3.46 11.84 -24.76
CA THR A 144 3.73 13.29 -24.83
C THR A 144 3.60 13.96 -23.46
N ARG A 145 2.59 13.55 -22.67
CA ARG A 145 2.32 14.17 -21.36
C ARG A 145 3.29 13.76 -20.27
N VAL A 146 3.73 12.51 -20.29
CA VAL A 146 4.61 11.89 -19.30
C VAL A 146 5.77 11.23 -20.06
N PRO A 147 6.83 11.99 -20.38
CA PRO A 147 8.03 11.44 -21.00
C PRO A 147 8.71 10.49 -19.99
N ALA A 148 8.40 9.22 -20.12
CA ALA A 148 8.88 8.12 -19.28
C ALA A 148 9.85 7.22 -20.05
N SER A 149 10.63 6.42 -19.33
CA SER A 149 11.52 5.38 -19.91
C SER A 149 10.74 4.26 -20.60
N GLY A 150 9.44 4.16 -20.35
CA GLY A 150 8.51 3.26 -20.99
C GLY A 150 7.10 3.41 -20.43
N ILE A 151 6.10 2.99 -21.22
CA ILE A 151 4.68 2.97 -20.82
C ILE A 151 4.19 1.54 -20.88
N ILE A 152 3.58 1.07 -19.80
CA ILE A 152 3.15 -0.31 -19.65
C ILE A 152 1.69 -0.35 -19.21
N PRO A 153 0.77 -0.76 -20.12
CA PRO A 153 -0.61 -1.02 -19.73
C PRO A 153 -0.71 -2.36 -18.99
N ILE A 154 -1.41 -2.37 -17.85
CA ILE A 154 -1.59 -3.56 -17.00
C ILE A 154 -3.00 -3.65 -16.42
N SER A 155 -3.38 -4.84 -15.97
CA SER A 155 -4.42 -5.02 -14.96
C SER A 155 -3.83 -5.71 -13.72
N ALA A 156 -3.62 -4.94 -12.66
CA ALA A 156 -3.19 -5.50 -11.39
C ALA A 156 -4.24 -6.45 -10.78
N GLN A 157 -5.52 -6.21 -11.05
CA GLN A 157 -6.65 -7.03 -10.56
C GLN A 157 -6.71 -8.41 -11.24
N GLN A 158 -6.37 -8.47 -12.54
CA GLN A 158 -6.41 -9.70 -13.35
C GLN A 158 -5.01 -10.30 -13.57
N SER A 159 -3.98 -9.71 -12.97
CA SER A 159 -2.58 -10.08 -13.18
C SER A 159 -2.14 -10.04 -14.66
N ASP A 160 -2.76 -9.15 -15.46
CA ASP A 160 -2.46 -9.01 -16.87
C ASP A 160 -1.21 -8.14 -17.08
N ASN A 161 -0.29 -8.61 -17.93
CA ASN A 161 0.96 -7.95 -18.34
C ASN A 161 1.96 -7.66 -17.19
N LEU A 162 1.82 -8.35 -16.04
CA LEU A 162 2.69 -8.14 -14.87
C LEU A 162 4.09 -8.72 -15.06
N ASP A 163 4.25 -9.87 -15.71
CA ASP A 163 5.57 -10.47 -15.97
C ASP A 163 6.41 -9.54 -16.84
N ARG A 164 5.82 -8.95 -17.89
CA ARG A 164 6.50 -7.95 -18.72
C ARG A 164 6.95 -6.72 -17.94
N LEU A 165 6.11 -6.25 -16.99
CA LEU A 165 6.48 -5.14 -16.09
C LEU A 165 7.69 -5.53 -15.25
N VAL A 166 7.69 -6.73 -14.65
CA VAL A 166 8.80 -7.23 -13.81
C VAL A 166 10.09 -7.34 -14.61
N ASP A 167 10.05 -7.92 -15.81
CA ASP A 167 11.23 -8.07 -16.67
C ASP A 167 11.81 -6.73 -17.08
N LEU A 168 10.95 -5.77 -17.44
CA LEU A 168 11.34 -4.43 -17.85
C LEU A 168 12.02 -3.67 -16.71
N VAL A 169 11.42 -3.72 -15.51
CA VAL A 169 11.96 -3.08 -14.30
C VAL A 169 13.25 -3.77 -13.86
N GLY A 170 13.25 -5.11 -13.81
CA GLY A 170 14.42 -5.91 -13.43
C GLY A 170 15.65 -5.61 -14.29
N SER A 171 15.46 -5.38 -15.60
CA SER A 171 16.56 -5.02 -16.52
C SER A 171 17.20 -3.66 -16.21
N ARG A 172 16.54 -2.81 -15.47
CA ARG A 172 17.02 -1.45 -15.09
C ARG A 172 17.59 -1.36 -13.69
N LEU A 173 17.45 -2.41 -12.90
CA LEU A 173 18.05 -2.47 -11.56
C LEU A 173 19.59 -2.58 -11.65
N PRO A 174 20.31 -2.06 -10.65
CA PRO A 174 21.76 -2.21 -10.58
C PRO A 174 22.18 -3.67 -10.44
N VAL A 175 23.36 -4.00 -10.90
CA VAL A 175 24.01 -5.29 -10.61
C VAL A 175 24.36 -5.29 -9.13
N SER A 176 23.74 -6.20 -8.38
CA SER A 176 23.85 -6.31 -6.93
C SER A 176 23.49 -7.73 -6.51
N PRO A 177 24.07 -8.27 -5.44
CA PRO A 177 23.54 -9.49 -4.82
C PRO A 177 22.12 -9.25 -4.30
N PRO A 178 21.36 -10.31 -4.01
CA PRO A 178 20.06 -10.21 -3.36
C PRO A 178 20.15 -9.36 -2.07
N LEU A 179 19.21 -8.44 -1.90
CA LEU A 179 19.13 -7.55 -0.73
C LEU A 179 18.46 -8.23 0.47
N PHE A 180 17.59 -9.20 0.18
CA PHE A 180 16.83 -9.97 1.17
C PHE A 180 16.90 -11.46 0.86
N ALA A 181 16.68 -12.30 1.88
CA ALA A 181 16.57 -13.73 1.70
C ALA A 181 15.35 -14.08 0.80
N PRO A 182 15.42 -15.16 0.00
CA PRO A 182 14.40 -15.47 -1.00
C PRO A 182 13.00 -15.79 -0.44
N ASP A 183 12.92 -16.21 0.82
CA ASP A 183 11.70 -16.56 1.54
C ASP A 183 11.01 -15.35 2.19
N VAL A 184 11.70 -14.22 2.28
CA VAL A 184 11.13 -12.97 2.79
C VAL A 184 10.23 -12.34 1.73
N LEU A 185 8.99 -12.02 2.10
CA LEU A 185 8.01 -11.38 1.22
C LEU A 185 7.76 -9.91 1.54
N THR A 186 8.06 -9.48 2.76
CA THR A 186 7.84 -8.10 3.24
C THR A 186 8.74 -7.80 4.44
N ASP A 187 8.96 -6.53 4.73
CA ASP A 187 9.69 -6.03 5.91
C ASP A 187 8.80 -5.93 7.16
N ARG A 188 7.50 -6.26 7.04
CA ARG A 188 6.53 -6.11 8.11
C ARG A 188 6.27 -7.41 8.84
N ASP A 189 6.15 -7.32 10.17
CA ASP A 189 5.85 -8.44 11.04
C ASP A 189 4.35 -8.79 11.10
N GLU A 190 4.02 -9.91 11.71
CA GLU A 190 2.64 -10.38 11.85
C GLU A 190 1.75 -9.43 12.67
N PRO A 191 2.21 -8.81 13.80
CA PRO A 191 1.45 -7.79 14.51
C PRO A 191 1.04 -6.62 13.60
N PHE A 192 1.94 -6.11 12.78
CA PHE A 192 1.62 -5.05 11.82
C PHE A 192 0.54 -5.50 10.83
N HIS A 193 0.67 -6.70 10.27
CA HIS A 193 -0.34 -7.24 9.35
C HIS A 193 -1.70 -7.41 10.03
N ALA A 194 -1.74 -7.87 11.28
CA ALA A 194 -2.99 -7.97 12.05
C ALA A 194 -3.66 -6.61 12.21
N ALA A 195 -2.90 -5.58 12.61
CA ALA A 195 -3.40 -4.22 12.76
C ALA A 195 -3.98 -3.68 11.44
N GLU A 196 -3.25 -3.86 10.34
CA GLU A 196 -3.68 -3.39 9.02
C GLU A 196 -4.94 -4.13 8.51
N ILE A 197 -5.05 -5.45 8.71
CA ILE A 197 -6.26 -6.21 8.35
C ILE A 197 -7.47 -5.72 9.15
N VAL A 198 -7.34 -5.49 10.46
CA VAL A 198 -8.41 -4.89 11.27
C VAL A 198 -8.77 -3.50 10.72
N ARG A 199 -7.78 -2.67 10.41
CA ARG A 199 -7.99 -1.33 9.84
C ARG A 199 -8.67 -1.39 8.47
N GLU A 200 -8.35 -2.36 7.63
CA GLU A 200 -9.05 -2.60 6.36
C GLU A 200 -10.54 -2.87 6.58
N LYS A 201 -10.88 -3.79 7.50
CA LYS A 201 -12.29 -4.11 7.79
C LYS A 201 -13.05 -2.93 8.35
N LEU A 202 -12.42 -2.14 9.22
CA LEU A 202 -12.95 -0.86 9.69
C LEU A 202 -13.23 0.08 8.51
N THR A 203 -12.25 0.26 7.62
CA THR A 203 -12.35 1.15 6.47
C THR A 203 -13.47 0.74 5.51
N LEU A 204 -13.68 -0.55 5.30
CA LEU A 204 -14.75 -1.09 4.46
C LEU A 204 -16.13 -0.94 5.07
N LYS A 205 -16.26 -1.06 6.40
CA LYS A 205 -17.55 -1.05 7.11
C LYS A 205 -18.00 0.33 7.58
N LEU A 206 -17.08 1.27 7.70
CA LEU A 206 -17.38 2.63 8.14
C LEU A 206 -17.57 3.57 6.94
N ARG A 207 -18.32 4.64 7.12
CA ARG A 207 -18.65 5.61 6.06
C ARG A 207 -18.00 6.96 6.34
N GLU A 208 -18.05 7.85 5.35
CA GLU A 208 -17.63 9.25 5.40
C GLU A 208 -16.19 9.43 5.90
N GLU A 209 -15.96 10.38 6.79
CA GLU A 209 -14.64 10.79 7.29
C GLU A 209 -14.06 9.87 8.39
N LEU A 210 -14.89 8.96 8.91
CA LEU A 210 -14.51 8.14 10.07
C LEU A 210 -13.26 7.28 9.81
N PRO A 211 -13.09 6.64 8.64
CA PRO A 211 -11.91 5.83 8.36
C PRO A 211 -10.58 6.57 8.48
N TYR A 212 -10.57 7.87 8.25
CA TYR A 212 -9.34 8.69 8.26
C TYR A 212 -8.86 9.00 9.69
N GLY A 213 -9.78 9.06 10.66
CA GLY A 213 -9.51 9.30 12.08
C GLY A 213 -9.33 8.02 12.91
N ILE A 214 -9.06 6.87 12.28
CA ILE A 214 -8.90 5.58 12.98
C ILE A 214 -7.47 5.10 12.89
N ASN A 215 -6.92 4.63 14.01
CA ASN A 215 -5.69 3.83 14.06
C ASN A 215 -5.94 2.51 14.78
N VAL A 216 -5.19 1.47 14.44
CA VAL A 216 -5.23 0.17 15.12
C VAL A 216 -3.85 -0.14 15.67
N GLN A 217 -3.79 -0.49 16.94
CA GLN A 217 -2.55 -0.84 17.64
C GLN A 217 -2.70 -2.22 18.28
N ILE A 218 -1.72 -3.07 18.08
CA ILE A 218 -1.66 -4.35 18.77
C ILE A 218 -1.05 -4.13 20.16
N GLU A 219 -1.80 -4.46 21.22
CA GLU A 219 -1.33 -4.40 22.61
C GLU A 219 -0.73 -5.74 23.06
N ARG A 220 -1.24 -6.85 22.49
CA ARG A 220 -0.71 -8.20 22.77
C ARG A 220 -0.70 -9.01 21.50
N PHE A 221 0.40 -9.72 21.27
CA PHE A 221 0.55 -10.74 20.26
C PHE A 221 1.33 -11.90 20.88
N ALA A 222 0.70 -13.06 21.00
CA ALA A 222 1.30 -14.22 21.64
C ALA A 222 0.83 -15.51 20.97
N GLU A 223 1.66 -16.52 20.99
CA GLU A 223 1.33 -17.86 20.54
C GLU A 223 1.04 -18.75 21.76
N GLU A 224 -0.19 -19.24 21.90
CA GLU A 224 -0.64 -20.06 23.03
C GLU A 224 -1.47 -21.23 22.50
N ASP A 225 -1.20 -22.43 22.95
CA ASP A 225 -1.95 -23.64 22.59
C ASP A 225 -2.22 -23.80 21.08
N ASN A 226 -1.20 -23.54 20.27
CA ASN A 226 -1.28 -23.56 18.79
C ASN A 226 -2.27 -22.55 18.20
N ARG A 227 -2.54 -21.44 18.92
CA ARG A 227 -3.35 -20.32 18.50
C ARG A 227 -2.57 -19.02 18.63
N VAL A 228 -2.83 -18.11 17.72
CA VAL A 228 -2.31 -16.73 17.80
C VAL A 228 -3.32 -15.89 18.56
N MET A 229 -2.92 -15.40 19.74
CA MET A 229 -3.72 -14.54 20.61
C MET A 229 -3.40 -13.09 20.31
N ILE A 230 -4.40 -12.31 19.89
CA ILE A 230 -4.24 -10.91 19.47
C ILE A 230 -5.21 -10.03 20.25
N ASN A 231 -4.65 -9.04 20.94
CA ASN A 231 -5.42 -7.96 21.56
C ASN A 231 -5.12 -6.66 20.81
N ALA A 232 -6.13 -6.07 20.18
CA ALA A 232 -6.00 -4.86 19.39
C ALA A 232 -6.88 -3.72 19.90
N VAL A 233 -6.32 -2.52 19.95
CA VAL A 233 -7.02 -1.30 20.29
C VAL A 233 -7.27 -0.47 19.03
N ILE A 234 -8.53 -0.13 18.83
CA ILE A 234 -8.98 0.78 17.79
C ILE A 234 -9.06 2.18 18.42
N TRP A 235 -8.17 3.06 17.99
CA TRP A 235 -8.14 4.44 18.41
C TRP A 235 -9.01 5.30 17.50
N VAL A 236 -9.85 6.16 18.10
CA VAL A 236 -10.68 7.14 17.40
C VAL A 236 -10.48 8.52 18.02
N GLU A 237 -10.81 9.58 17.30
CA GLU A 237 -10.57 10.96 17.75
C GLU A 237 -11.66 11.49 18.71
N ARG A 238 -12.90 10.92 18.66
CA ARG A 238 -14.05 11.47 19.41
C ARG A 238 -14.95 10.39 19.95
N ALA A 239 -15.63 10.68 21.06
CA ALA A 239 -16.58 9.74 21.71
C ALA A 239 -17.73 9.31 20.76
N GLY A 240 -18.24 10.21 19.93
CA GLY A 240 -19.26 9.87 18.93
C GLY A 240 -18.76 8.86 17.90
N GLN A 241 -17.49 8.94 17.48
CA GLN A 241 -16.88 7.96 16.59
C GLN A 241 -16.75 6.59 17.26
N LYS A 242 -16.42 6.55 18.56
CA LYS A 242 -16.38 5.30 19.35
C LYS A 242 -17.74 4.58 19.31
N ALA A 243 -18.83 5.31 19.52
CA ALA A 243 -20.18 4.74 19.48
C ALA A 243 -20.50 4.17 18.06
N ILE A 244 -20.10 4.88 17.01
CA ILE A 244 -20.30 4.42 15.62
C ILE A 244 -19.48 3.15 15.32
N VAL A 245 -18.23 3.07 15.77
CA VAL A 245 -17.37 1.88 15.56
C VAL A 245 -17.92 0.66 16.30
N ILE A 246 -18.38 0.84 17.53
CA ILE A 246 -18.99 -0.24 18.33
C ILE A 246 -20.31 -0.69 17.67
N GLY A 247 -21.14 0.25 17.27
CA GLY A 247 -22.48 -0.03 16.75
C GLY A 247 -23.49 -0.39 17.84
N GLN A 248 -24.75 -0.54 17.44
CA GLN A 248 -25.83 -0.93 18.36
C GLN A 248 -25.52 -2.30 18.97
N GLY A 249 -25.56 -2.40 20.29
CA GLY A 249 -25.25 -3.66 21.00
C GLY A 249 -23.88 -4.28 20.72
N GLY A 250 -22.94 -3.52 20.13
CA GLY A 250 -21.60 -4.03 19.77
C GLY A 250 -21.54 -4.83 18.47
N GLU A 251 -22.65 -4.91 17.70
CA GLU A 251 -22.75 -5.77 16.52
C GLU A 251 -21.72 -5.43 15.43
N ARG A 252 -21.48 -4.13 15.18
CA ARG A 252 -20.51 -3.72 14.14
C ARG A 252 -19.09 -4.12 14.51
N LEU A 253 -18.67 -3.88 15.75
CA LEU A 253 -17.34 -4.26 16.23
C LEU A 253 -17.15 -5.78 16.18
N LYS A 254 -18.17 -6.53 16.58
CA LYS A 254 -18.19 -8.01 16.49
C LYS A 254 -18.05 -8.49 15.04
N GLU A 255 -18.75 -7.87 14.10
CA GLU A 255 -18.66 -8.21 12.67
C GLU A 255 -17.25 -7.91 12.11
N ILE A 256 -16.69 -6.75 12.44
CA ILE A 256 -15.33 -6.37 12.05
C ILE A 256 -14.32 -7.39 12.57
N GLY A 257 -14.39 -7.75 13.86
CA GLY A 257 -13.53 -8.75 14.47
C GLY A 257 -13.67 -10.12 13.80
N ARG A 258 -14.90 -10.55 13.50
CA ARG A 258 -15.16 -11.81 12.78
C ARG A 258 -14.51 -11.82 11.39
N LEU A 259 -14.69 -10.75 10.60
CA LEU A 259 -14.14 -10.66 9.25
C LEU A 259 -12.59 -10.61 9.27
N ALA A 260 -12.01 -9.83 10.20
CA ALA A 260 -10.57 -9.77 10.36
C ALA A 260 -9.98 -11.13 10.77
N ARG A 261 -10.60 -11.82 11.72
CA ARG A 261 -10.16 -13.14 12.17
C ARG A 261 -10.21 -14.19 11.05
N ILE A 262 -11.28 -14.22 10.24
CA ILE A 262 -11.38 -15.15 9.11
C ILE A 262 -10.21 -14.93 8.15
N GLU A 263 -9.92 -13.70 7.81
CA GLU A 263 -8.84 -13.39 6.87
C GLU A 263 -7.45 -13.68 7.46
N LEU A 264 -7.24 -13.41 8.76
CA LEU A 264 -6.00 -13.75 9.44
C LEU A 264 -5.77 -15.27 9.49
N ASN A 265 -6.84 -16.03 9.78
CA ASN A 265 -6.77 -17.50 9.75
C ASN A 265 -6.36 -18.00 8.36
N ASP A 266 -6.97 -17.45 7.31
CA ASP A 266 -6.67 -17.82 5.92
C ASP A 266 -5.25 -17.41 5.52
N LEU A 267 -4.84 -16.20 5.86
CA LEU A 267 -3.51 -15.68 5.49
C LEU A 267 -2.37 -16.46 6.16
N TRP A 268 -2.53 -16.84 7.43
CA TRP A 268 -1.48 -17.50 8.20
C TRP A 268 -1.64 -19.01 8.30
N GLN A 269 -2.77 -19.56 7.83
CA GLN A 269 -3.11 -20.98 7.98
C GLN A 269 -3.00 -21.48 9.43
N ARG A 270 -3.32 -20.57 10.39
CA ARG A 270 -3.29 -20.80 11.84
C ARG A 270 -4.57 -20.30 12.48
N SER A 271 -4.95 -20.91 13.61
CA SER A 271 -6.10 -20.43 14.39
C SER A 271 -5.74 -19.11 15.08
N VAL A 272 -6.57 -18.08 14.89
CA VAL A 272 -6.41 -16.76 15.51
C VAL A 272 -7.56 -16.48 16.46
N HIS A 273 -7.23 -16.04 17.67
CA HIS A 273 -8.15 -15.42 18.61
C HIS A 273 -7.92 -13.91 18.59
N LEU A 274 -8.94 -13.13 18.29
CA LEU A 274 -8.85 -11.68 18.15
C LEU A 274 -9.85 -10.98 19.06
N GLU A 275 -9.33 -10.15 19.94
CA GLU A 275 -10.10 -9.26 20.80
C GLU A 275 -9.89 -7.80 20.39
N LEU A 276 -10.99 -7.04 20.35
CA LEU A 276 -10.98 -5.64 19.90
C LEU A 276 -11.55 -4.72 20.97
N TRP A 277 -10.83 -3.65 21.27
CA TRP A 277 -11.30 -2.56 22.13
C TRP A 277 -11.29 -1.24 21.35
N VAL A 278 -12.18 -0.32 21.73
CA VAL A 278 -12.24 1.02 21.15
C VAL A 278 -11.93 2.04 22.22
N LYS A 279 -10.87 2.81 22.03
CA LYS A 279 -10.43 3.90 22.93
C LYS A 279 -10.46 5.24 22.19
N VAL A 280 -10.63 6.34 22.90
CA VAL A 280 -10.61 7.70 22.37
C VAL A 280 -9.25 8.33 22.67
N LYS A 281 -8.64 8.94 21.66
CA LYS A 281 -7.46 9.80 21.78
C LYS A 281 -7.69 11.02 20.88
N GLU A 282 -8.05 12.13 21.52
CA GLU A 282 -8.42 13.34 20.81
C GLU A 282 -7.30 13.88 19.94
N ASN A 283 -7.67 14.29 18.69
CA ASN A 283 -6.78 14.92 17.73
C ASN A 283 -5.46 14.18 17.45
N TRP A 284 -5.45 12.86 17.59
CA TRP A 284 -4.21 12.07 17.43
C TRP A 284 -3.60 12.21 16.02
N ALA A 285 -4.43 12.37 14.97
CA ALA A 285 -3.98 12.49 13.59
C ALA A 285 -3.32 13.87 13.28
N ASP A 286 -3.47 14.84 14.19
CA ASP A 286 -2.88 16.17 14.10
C ASP A 286 -1.77 16.41 15.14
N SER A 287 -1.33 15.35 15.85
CA SER A 287 -0.26 15.38 16.85
C SER A 287 0.93 14.53 16.42
N GLU A 288 2.09 15.14 16.16
CA GLU A 288 3.33 14.41 15.82
C GLU A 288 3.73 13.41 16.90
N MET A 289 3.57 13.77 18.19
CA MET A 289 3.87 12.88 19.30
C MET A 289 2.95 11.65 19.30
N ALA A 290 1.65 11.84 19.02
CA ALA A 290 0.72 10.72 18.92
C ALA A 290 1.00 9.84 17.69
N LEU A 291 1.38 10.45 16.57
CA LEU A 291 1.78 9.70 15.38
C LEU A 291 2.99 8.81 15.65
N ARG A 292 4.04 9.34 16.31
CA ARG A 292 5.21 8.53 16.71
C ARG A 292 4.82 7.37 17.63
N GLN A 293 3.95 7.59 18.62
CA GLN A 293 3.45 6.54 19.52
C GLN A 293 2.68 5.43 18.77
N PHE A 294 2.08 5.75 17.62
CA PHE A 294 1.37 4.80 16.78
C PHE A 294 2.24 4.18 15.69
N GLY A 295 3.57 4.38 15.73
CA GLY A 295 4.50 3.78 14.77
C GLY A 295 4.58 4.52 13.43
N TYR A 296 4.10 5.77 13.38
CA TYR A 296 4.33 6.65 12.25
C TYR A 296 5.66 7.40 12.48
N ASP A 297 6.77 6.76 12.11
CA ASP A 297 8.08 7.35 12.30
C ASP A 297 8.25 8.58 11.39
N THR A 298 8.62 9.70 11.99
CA THR A 298 9.05 10.87 11.23
C THR A 298 10.45 10.58 10.69
N LEU A 299 10.56 10.46 9.38
CA LEU A 299 11.83 10.43 8.65
C LEU A 299 12.63 11.70 8.90
#